data_bd833573e2d1d75d06ba8594b08ba43d
#
_entry.id   bd833573e2d1d75d06ba8594b08ba43d
#
_cell.length_a   1.000
_cell.length_b   1.000
_cell.length_c   1.000
_cell.angle_alpha   90.00
_cell.angle_beta   90.00
_cell.angle_gamma   90.00
#
_symmetry.space_group_name_H-M   'P 1'
#
loop_
_entity.id
_entity.type
_entity.pdbx_description
1 polymer ?
#
loop_
_entity_poly.entity_id
_entity_poly.type
_entity_poly.pdbx_seq_one_letter_code
_entity_poly.pdbx_strand_id
1 'polypeptide(L)'
;GLKTACVESRGALGGTCLNVGCIPSKSLLNLSENFHKAKKDFNQQGIEIDGIKLNIDKMMTNKNKSIQVLTKGVEFLFKKNKVTYFKGKGVLFSKNDIVVYESNNKRTNVKSKNIVIATGSAVSSLPGIEINEKNIVSSTGALSFDKVPAKLAVIGGGYIGLEMGSVWSRLGSEVT
;
A
#
# COMPACT_ATOMS: atom_id res chain seq x y z
N GLY A 1 -26.72 -16.71 -4.71
CA GLY A 1 -26.06 -15.57 -4.10
C GLY A 1 -26.62 -14.24 -4.57
N LEU A 2 -26.23 -13.14 -3.95
CA LEU A 2 -26.64 -11.80 -4.35
C LEU A 2 -25.94 -11.38 -5.65
N LYS A 3 -26.66 -10.66 -6.52
CA LYS A 3 -26.04 -9.95 -7.64
C LYS A 3 -25.31 -8.74 -7.09
N THR A 4 -23.97 -8.77 -7.15
CA THR A 4 -23.10 -7.79 -6.48
C THR A 4 -22.24 -7.03 -7.48
N ALA A 5 -21.99 -5.75 -7.19
CA ALA A 5 -21.04 -4.91 -7.91
C ALA A 5 -20.10 -4.20 -6.93
N CYS A 6 -18.90 -3.89 -7.39
CA CYS A 6 -17.91 -3.09 -6.68
C CYS A 6 -17.50 -1.91 -7.57
N VAL A 7 -17.44 -0.72 -6.99
CA VAL A 7 -16.91 0.49 -7.63
C VAL A 7 -15.60 0.84 -6.93
N GLU A 8 -14.50 0.90 -7.68
CA GLU A 8 -13.16 1.19 -7.12
C GLU A 8 -12.44 2.25 -7.96
N SER A 9 -12.04 3.33 -7.30
CA SER A 9 -11.45 4.50 -7.94
C SER A 9 -9.93 4.40 -8.13
N ARG A 10 -9.24 3.57 -7.36
CA ARG A 10 -7.78 3.38 -7.42
C ARG A 10 -7.33 2.65 -8.69
N GLY A 11 -8.25 1.96 -9.35
CA GLY A 11 -7.94 1.13 -10.53
C GLY A 11 -7.40 -0.26 -10.21
N ALA A 12 -7.17 -0.57 -8.94
CA ALA A 12 -6.74 -1.89 -8.46
C ALA A 12 -7.58 -2.32 -7.26
N LEU A 13 -8.03 -3.57 -7.26
CA LEU A 13 -8.80 -4.15 -6.15
C LEU A 13 -7.92 -4.41 -4.93
N GLY A 14 -8.54 -4.51 -3.75
CA GLY A 14 -7.86 -4.82 -2.48
C GLY A 14 -7.73 -3.65 -1.50
N GLY A 15 -8.17 -2.45 -1.89
CA GLY A 15 -8.21 -1.27 -1.03
C GLY A 15 -6.84 -0.79 -0.55
N THR A 16 -6.83 0.00 0.50
CA THR A 16 -5.62 0.60 1.09
C THR A 16 -4.65 -0.46 1.62
N CYS A 17 -5.14 -1.43 2.38
CA CYS A 17 -4.30 -2.44 3.02
C CYS A 17 -3.45 -3.20 2.00
N LEU A 18 -4.04 -3.70 0.92
CA LEU A 18 -3.33 -4.51 -0.06
C LEU A 18 -2.39 -3.66 -0.93
N ASN A 19 -2.83 -2.49 -1.36
CA ASN A 19 -2.10 -1.72 -2.36
C ASN A 19 -1.03 -0.79 -1.76
N VAL A 20 -1.34 -0.09 -0.66
CA VAL A 20 -0.49 0.97 -0.09
C VAL A 20 -0.48 0.96 1.45
N GLY A 21 -0.73 -0.17 2.07
CA GLY A 21 -0.81 -0.31 3.53
C GLY A 21 -0.15 -1.58 4.03
N CYS A 22 -0.95 -2.48 4.62
CA CYS A 22 -0.47 -3.65 5.38
C CYS A 22 0.44 -4.58 4.57
N ILE A 23 0.07 -4.90 3.34
CA ILE A 23 0.82 -5.87 2.52
C ILE A 23 2.21 -5.34 2.14
N PRO A 24 2.34 -4.15 1.52
CA PRO A 24 3.66 -3.61 1.23
C PRO A 24 4.49 -3.34 2.49
N SER A 25 3.88 -2.89 3.59
CA SER A 25 4.65 -2.64 4.82
C SER A 25 5.18 -3.93 5.43
N LYS A 26 4.38 -5.00 5.53
CA LYS A 26 4.82 -6.30 6.04
C LYS A 26 5.88 -6.94 5.14
N SER A 27 5.76 -6.75 3.82
CA SER A 27 6.79 -7.18 2.88
C SER A 27 8.13 -6.48 3.16
N LEU A 28 8.14 -5.15 3.31
CA LEU A 28 9.36 -4.40 3.62
C LEU A 28 9.90 -4.70 5.02
N LEU A 29 9.04 -4.85 6.03
CA LEU A 29 9.44 -5.24 7.38
C LEU A 29 10.19 -6.57 7.37
N ASN A 30 9.64 -7.59 6.70
CA ASN A 30 10.28 -8.90 6.58
C ASN A 30 11.62 -8.82 5.83
N LEU A 31 11.66 -8.11 4.70
CA LEU A 31 12.88 -7.98 3.89
C LEU A 31 13.97 -7.19 4.63
N SER A 32 13.61 -6.09 5.31
CA SER A 32 14.55 -5.30 6.11
C SER A 32 15.06 -6.05 7.34
N GLU A 33 14.21 -6.85 7.97
CA GLU A 33 14.59 -7.73 9.08
C GLU A 33 15.62 -8.77 8.65
N ASN A 34 15.39 -9.44 7.51
CA ASN A 34 16.35 -10.41 6.96
C ASN A 34 17.71 -9.76 6.66
N PHE A 35 17.71 -8.54 6.11
CA PHE A 35 18.94 -7.79 5.87
C PHE A 35 19.65 -7.43 7.18
N HIS A 36 18.91 -6.99 8.19
CA HIS A 36 19.44 -6.65 9.50
C HIS A 36 20.06 -7.87 10.20
N LYS A 37 19.34 -9.00 10.23
CA LYS A 37 19.83 -10.26 10.79
C LYS A 37 21.09 -10.72 10.11
N ALA A 38 21.10 -10.72 8.78
CA ALA A 38 22.27 -11.14 8.01
C ALA A 38 23.48 -10.24 8.29
N LYS A 39 23.27 -8.94 8.51
CA LYS A 39 24.36 -7.96 8.76
C LYS A 39 24.89 -7.98 10.20
N LYS A 40 24.02 -8.27 11.19
CA LYS A 40 24.37 -8.12 12.61
C LYS A 40 24.29 -9.41 13.42
N ASP A 41 23.23 -10.19 13.23
CA ASP A 41 22.89 -11.26 14.18
C ASP A 41 23.55 -12.59 13.79
N PHE A 42 23.72 -12.86 12.50
CA PHE A 42 24.22 -14.16 12.03
C PHE A 42 25.65 -14.43 12.50
N ASN A 43 26.53 -13.42 12.54
CA ASN A 43 27.87 -13.60 13.07
C ASN A 43 27.87 -14.02 14.55
N GLN A 44 26.94 -13.49 15.34
CA GLN A 44 26.80 -13.87 16.75
C GLN A 44 26.27 -15.31 16.91
N GLN A 45 25.60 -15.82 15.89
CA GLN A 45 25.05 -17.18 15.84
C GLN A 45 26.03 -18.18 15.19
N GLY A 46 27.26 -17.75 14.87
CA GLY A 46 28.27 -18.59 14.24
C GLY A 46 28.09 -18.76 12.73
N ILE A 47 27.28 -17.91 12.09
CA ILE A 47 27.10 -17.91 10.63
C ILE A 47 27.89 -16.71 10.08
N GLU A 48 29.02 -16.97 9.49
CA GLU A 48 29.86 -15.96 8.85
C GLU A 48 29.38 -15.65 7.45
N ILE A 49 29.19 -14.37 7.14
CA ILE A 49 28.76 -13.90 5.83
C ILE A 49 29.71 -12.81 5.35
N ASP A 50 30.38 -13.06 4.25
CA ASP A 50 31.24 -12.09 3.60
C ASP A 50 30.43 -11.17 2.67
N GLY A 51 30.42 -9.89 2.99
CA GLY A 51 29.96 -8.83 2.10
C GLY A 51 28.48 -8.85 1.75
N ILE A 52 27.64 -8.30 2.63
CA ILE A 52 26.19 -8.10 2.35
C ILE A 52 25.96 -6.74 1.73
N LYS A 53 25.31 -6.69 0.57
CA LYS A 53 24.91 -5.47 -0.10
C LYS A 53 23.39 -5.41 -0.26
N LEU A 54 22.81 -4.26 0.08
CA LEU A 54 21.41 -3.96 -0.19
C LEU A 54 21.24 -3.61 -1.67
N ASN A 55 20.25 -4.24 -2.31
CA ASN A 55 19.75 -3.82 -3.62
C ASN A 55 18.30 -3.38 -3.44
N ILE A 56 18.09 -2.06 -3.32
CA ILE A 56 16.79 -1.47 -3.05
C ILE A 56 15.79 -1.73 -4.19
N ASP A 57 16.24 -1.67 -5.45
CA ASP A 57 15.37 -1.91 -6.60
C ASP A 57 14.79 -3.32 -6.61
N LYS A 58 15.64 -4.33 -6.30
CA LYS A 58 15.17 -5.72 -6.17
C LYS A 58 14.24 -5.88 -4.97
N MET A 59 14.50 -5.21 -3.85
CA MET A 59 13.64 -5.23 -2.68
C MET A 59 12.26 -4.64 -3.01
N MET A 60 12.21 -3.49 -3.67
CA MET A 60 10.97 -2.87 -4.11
C MET A 60 10.23 -3.70 -5.15
N THR A 61 10.95 -4.34 -6.06
CA THR A 61 10.37 -5.27 -7.04
C THR A 61 9.70 -6.46 -6.34
N ASN A 62 10.33 -7.06 -5.33
CA ASN A 62 9.73 -8.15 -4.55
C ASN A 62 8.48 -7.71 -3.80
N LYS A 63 8.51 -6.54 -3.16
CA LYS A 63 7.33 -5.94 -2.53
C LYS A 63 6.19 -5.78 -3.54
N ASN A 64 6.46 -5.17 -4.69
CA ASN A 64 5.46 -4.94 -5.74
C ASN A 64 4.90 -6.24 -6.32
N LYS A 65 5.74 -7.28 -6.48
CA LYS A 65 5.30 -8.61 -6.92
C LYS A 65 4.29 -9.21 -5.95
N SER A 66 4.51 -9.09 -4.65
CA SER A 66 3.56 -9.55 -3.63
C SER A 66 2.20 -8.87 -3.76
N ILE A 67 2.19 -7.54 -3.95
CA ILE A 67 0.97 -6.76 -4.18
C ILE A 67 0.24 -7.27 -5.43
N GLN A 68 0.97 -7.41 -6.55
CA GLN A 68 0.39 -7.83 -7.82
C GLN A 68 -0.24 -9.22 -7.76
N VAL A 69 0.41 -10.17 -7.11
CA VAL A 69 -0.11 -11.54 -6.95
C VAL A 69 -1.44 -11.51 -6.21
N LEU A 70 -1.51 -10.78 -5.11
CA LEU A 70 -2.72 -10.68 -4.30
C LEU A 70 -3.84 -9.92 -5.01
N THR A 71 -3.51 -8.81 -5.69
CA THR A 71 -4.49 -8.03 -6.47
C THR A 71 -5.12 -8.90 -7.57
N LYS A 72 -4.30 -9.65 -8.32
CA LYS A 72 -4.79 -10.61 -9.33
C LYS A 72 -5.65 -11.71 -8.71
N GLY A 73 -5.30 -12.15 -7.49
CA GLY A 73 -6.11 -13.11 -6.72
C GLY A 73 -7.51 -12.56 -6.43
N VAL A 74 -7.62 -11.30 -6.01
CA VAL A 74 -8.92 -10.65 -5.77
C VAL A 74 -9.70 -10.50 -7.09
N GLU A 75 -9.05 -10.11 -8.19
CA GLU A 75 -9.68 -10.04 -9.51
C GLU A 75 -10.21 -11.41 -9.96
N PHE A 76 -9.46 -12.47 -9.73
CA PHE A 76 -9.91 -13.84 -10.00
C PHE A 76 -11.16 -14.19 -9.18
N LEU A 77 -11.17 -13.86 -7.88
CA LEU A 77 -12.33 -14.09 -7.03
C LEU A 77 -13.57 -13.31 -7.49
N PHE A 78 -13.40 -12.07 -7.97
CA PHE A 78 -14.49 -11.30 -8.56
C PHE A 78 -15.10 -12.01 -9.77
N LYS A 79 -14.24 -12.49 -10.68
CA LYS A 79 -14.69 -13.26 -11.86
C LYS A 79 -15.39 -14.55 -11.45
N LYS A 80 -14.78 -15.32 -10.54
CA LYS A 80 -15.34 -16.59 -10.04
C LYS A 80 -16.72 -16.39 -9.41
N ASN A 81 -16.90 -15.32 -8.64
CA ASN A 81 -18.16 -15.04 -7.94
C ASN A 81 -19.11 -14.13 -8.75
N LYS A 82 -18.80 -13.84 -10.01
CA LYS A 82 -19.60 -12.99 -10.91
C LYS A 82 -19.89 -11.59 -10.32
N VAL A 83 -18.93 -11.02 -9.59
CA VAL A 83 -19.01 -9.65 -9.09
C VAL A 83 -18.68 -8.68 -10.23
N THR A 84 -19.60 -7.75 -10.51
CA THR A 84 -19.35 -6.71 -11.52
C THR A 84 -18.36 -5.69 -10.98
N TYR A 85 -17.31 -5.40 -11.73
CA TYR A 85 -16.28 -4.42 -11.34
C TYR A 85 -16.37 -3.17 -12.19
N PHE A 86 -16.67 -2.03 -11.57
CA PHE A 86 -16.66 -0.71 -12.18
C PHE A 86 -15.39 0.04 -11.76
N LYS A 87 -14.54 0.38 -12.73
CA LYS A 87 -13.32 1.17 -12.51
C LYS A 87 -13.63 2.65 -12.62
N GLY A 88 -13.71 3.34 -11.48
CA GLY A 88 -14.03 4.75 -11.48
C GLY A 88 -14.47 5.25 -10.11
N LYS A 89 -14.74 6.55 -10.01
CA LYS A 89 -15.22 7.20 -8.80
C LYS A 89 -16.73 7.05 -8.70
N GLY A 90 -17.20 6.38 -7.66
CA GLY A 90 -18.63 6.30 -7.34
C GLY A 90 -19.11 7.53 -6.58
N VAL A 91 -20.21 8.08 -7.02
CA VAL A 91 -20.92 9.18 -6.33
C VAL A 91 -22.35 8.73 -6.03
N LEU A 92 -22.75 8.81 -4.80
CA LEU A 92 -24.12 8.53 -4.38
C LEU A 92 -25.04 9.63 -4.91
N PHE A 93 -26.01 9.25 -5.72
CA PHE A 93 -27.01 10.16 -6.25
C PHE A 93 -28.32 10.09 -5.45
N SER A 94 -28.69 8.89 -5.00
CA SER A 94 -29.82 8.64 -4.12
C SER A 94 -29.54 7.44 -3.21
N LYS A 95 -30.50 7.07 -2.38
CA LYS A 95 -30.39 5.88 -1.52
C LYS A 95 -30.17 4.56 -2.28
N ASN A 96 -30.47 4.55 -3.59
CA ASN A 96 -30.41 3.36 -4.43
C ASN A 96 -29.63 3.56 -5.74
N ASP A 97 -29.15 4.79 -6.02
CA ASP A 97 -28.49 5.13 -7.28
C ASP A 97 -27.06 5.61 -7.04
N ILE A 98 -26.14 5.04 -7.80
CA ILE A 98 -24.74 5.43 -7.84
C ILE A 98 -24.39 5.83 -9.27
N VAL A 99 -23.71 6.96 -9.43
CA VAL A 99 -23.10 7.36 -10.70
C VAL A 99 -21.61 7.04 -10.63
N VAL A 100 -21.12 6.22 -11.55
CA VAL A 100 -19.69 5.91 -11.67
C VAL A 100 -19.08 6.78 -12.75
N TYR A 101 -18.05 7.56 -12.40
CA TYR A 101 -17.25 8.37 -13.31
C TYR A 101 -15.96 7.63 -13.64
N GLU A 102 -15.85 7.17 -14.88
CA GLU A 102 -14.68 6.46 -15.39
C GLU A 102 -13.63 7.45 -15.93
N SER A 103 -12.36 7.03 -16.00
CA SER A 103 -11.24 7.89 -16.46
C SER A 103 -11.37 8.41 -17.90
N ASN A 104 -12.18 7.73 -18.73
CA ASN A 104 -12.48 8.14 -20.12
C ASN A 104 -13.67 9.11 -20.23
N ASN A 105 -14.05 9.78 -19.14
CA ASN A 105 -15.23 10.64 -19.03
C ASN A 105 -16.58 9.93 -19.22
N LYS A 106 -16.59 8.60 -19.28
CA LYS A 106 -17.83 7.84 -19.34
C LYS A 106 -18.52 7.87 -17.98
N ARG A 107 -19.85 7.99 -18.02
CA ARG A 107 -20.71 7.91 -16.84
C ARG A 107 -21.58 6.65 -16.94
N THR A 108 -21.58 5.87 -15.88
CA THR A 108 -22.41 4.69 -15.77
C THR A 108 -23.31 4.82 -14.55
N ASN A 109 -24.63 4.75 -14.76
CA ASN A 109 -25.61 4.73 -13.66
C ASN A 109 -25.82 3.30 -13.19
N VAL A 110 -25.68 3.07 -11.89
CA VAL A 110 -25.85 1.78 -11.24
C VAL A 110 -26.98 1.88 -10.22
N LYS A 111 -28.00 1.08 -10.38
CA LYS A 111 -29.11 0.94 -9.41
C LYS A 111 -28.88 -0.28 -8.53
N SER A 112 -29.11 -0.14 -7.24
CA SER A 112 -28.98 -1.23 -6.28
C SER A 112 -30.04 -1.16 -5.19
N LYS A 113 -30.38 -2.32 -4.62
CA LYS A 113 -31.30 -2.38 -3.46
C LYS A 113 -30.59 -1.89 -2.18
N ASN A 114 -29.32 -2.23 -2.04
CA ASN A 114 -28.50 -1.89 -0.88
C ASN A 114 -27.13 -1.36 -1.35
N ILE A 115 -26.61 -0.39 -0.65
CA ILE A 115 -25.30 0.20 -0.90
C ILE A 115 -24.46 0.05 0.36
N VAL A 116 -23.24 -0.47 0.20
CA VAL A 116 -22.24 -0.53 1.25
C VAL A 116 -21.18 0.53 0.95
N ILE A 117 -21.01 1.48 1.86
CA ILE A 117 -19.96 2.50 1.77
C ILE A 117 -18.69 1.91 2.36
N ALA A 118 -17.75 1.53 1.50
CA ALA A 118 -16.47 0.94 1.86
C ALA A 118 -15.32 1.71 1.20
N THR A 119 -15.34 3.04 1.34
CA THR A 119 -14.47 3.97 0.59
C THR A 119 -13.02 4.01 1.08
N GLY A 120 -12.70 3.28 2.16
CA GLY A 120 -11.36 3.22 2.72
C GLY A 120 -11.00 4.47 3.52
N SER A 121 -9.72 4.80 3.54
CA SER A 121 -9.16 5.93 4.27
C SER A 121 -8.22 6.75 3.40
N ALA A 122 -8.07 8.01 3.74
CA ALA A 122 -7.09 8.92 3.16
C ALA A 122 -6.05 9.31 4.21
N VAL A 123 -4.91 9.80 3.75
CA VAL A 123 -3.87 10.34 4.63
C VAL A 123 -4.37 11.63 5.28
N SER A 124 -4.19 11.75 6.59
CA SER A 124 -4.44 13.01 7.30
C SER A 124 -3.28 13.96 7.09
N SER A 125 -3.58 15.19 6.69
CA SER A 125 -2.59 16.27 6.62
C SER A 125 -2.47 16.97 7.97
N LEU A 126 -1.27 17.49 8.26
CA LEU A 126 -1.05 18.39 9.38
C LEU A 126 -1.22 19.85 8.89
N PRO A 127 -1.85 20.74 9.67
CA PRO A 127 -1.95 22.14 9.31
C PRO A 127 -0.56 22.76 9.06
N GLY A 128 -0.41 23.45 7.94
CA GLY A 128 0.85 24.11 7.55
C GLY A 128 1.91 23.16 6.97
N ILE A 129 1.64 21.88 6.85
CA ILE A 129 2.58 20.90 6.26
C ILE A 129 1.94 20.28 5.03
N GLU A 130 2.47 20.58 3.87
CA GLU A 130 2.00 20.01 2.60
C GLU A 130 2.78 18.73 2.28
N ILE A 131 2.05 17.63 2.08
CA ILE A 131 2.61 16.35 1.61
C ILE A 131 2.83 16.47 0.11
N ASN A 132 4.09 16.46 -0.33
CA ASN A 132 4.47 16.57 -1.74
C ASN A 132 4.98 15.25 -2.35
N GLU A 133 4.98 14.18 -1.55
CA GLU A 133 5.47 12.83 -1.89
C GLU A 133 6.92 12.80 -2.44
N LYS A 134 7.71 13.80 -2.06
CA LYS A 134 9.16 13.93 -2.39
C LYS A 134 10.00 14.02 -1.13
N ASN A 135 9.93 15.17 -0.45
CA ASN A 135 10.67 15.45 0.80
C ASN A 135 9.77 15.27 2.02
N ILE A 136 8.49 15.57 1.87
CA ILE A 136 7.45 15.35 2.87
C ILE A 136 6.49 14.32 2.28
N VAL A 137 6.58 13.10 2.78
CA VAL A 137 5.87 11.97 2.23
C VAL A 137 4.82 11.45 3.20
N SER A 138 3.75 10.90 2.66
CA SER A 138 2.84 10.06 3.42
C SER A 138 3.41 8.65 3.62
N SER A 139 2.68 7.79 4.32
CA SER A 139 3.03 6.37 4.38
C SER A 139 3.09 5.71 2.99
N THR A 140 2.33 6.22 2.02
CA THR A 140 2.38 5.73 0.64
C THR A 140 3.73 6.03 -0.02
N GLY A 141 4.23 7.26 0.13
CA GLY A 141 5.55 7.63 -0.36
C GLY A 141 6.66 6.90 0.38
N ALA A 142 6.54 6.76 1.72
CA ALA A 142 7.51 6.02 2.51
C ALA A 142 7.63 4.53 2.14
N LEU A 143 6.59 3.93 1.58
CA LEU A 143 6.61 2.57 1.03
C LEU A 143 7.29 2.48 -0.35
N SER A 144 7.70 3.61 -0.94
CA SER A 144 8.11 3.67 -2.36
C SER A 144 9.38 4.46 -2.61
N PHE A 145 10.21 4.71 -1.59
CA PHE A 145 11.50 5.36 -1.78
C PHE A 145 12.38 4.56 -2.75
N ASP A 146 13.02 5.25 -3.65
CA ASP A 146 13.96 4.71 -4.66
C ASP A 146 15.35 4.43 -4.07
N LYS A 147 15.66 5.05 -2.94
CA LYS A 147 16.91 4.89 -2.19
C LYS A 147 16.66 4.98 -0.69
N VAL A 148 17.59 4.44 0.09
CA VAL A 148 17.56 4.60 1.54
C VAL A 148 17.85 6.05 1.89
N PRO A 149 16.93 6.79 2.55
CA PRO A 149 17.22 8.16 2.97
C PRO A 149 18.32 8.16 4.03
N ALA A 150 19.26 9.08 3.94
CA ALA A 150 20.30 9.20 4.97
C ALA A 150 19.70 9.55 6.34
N LYS A 151 18.74 10.49 6.34
CA LYS A 151 17.98 10.91 7.53
C LYS A 151 16.49 10.86 7.24
N LEU A 152 15.72 10.38 8.21
CA LEU A 152 14.27 10.27 8.12
C LEU A 152 13.63 10.72 9.44
N ALA A 153 12.88 11.82 9.40
CA ALA A 153 12.02 12.21 10.51
C ALA A 153 10.63 11.60 10.34
N VAL A 154 10.14 10.92 11.37
CA VAL A 154 8.81 10.31 11.39
C VAL A 154 7.92 11.08 12.35
N ILE A 155 6.89 11.72 11.84
CA ILE A 155 5.92 12.45 12.65
C ILE A 155 4.78 11.51 13.01
N GLY A 156 4.74 11.10 14.26
CA GLY A 156 3.74 10.22 14.84
C GLY A 156 4.25 8.83 15.19
N GLY A 157 4.07 8.44 16.47
CA GLY A 157 4.48 7.14 17.03
C GLY A 157 3.40 6.05 16.96
N GLY A 158 2.43 6.17 16.04
CA GLY A 158 1.48 5.11 15.75
C GLY A 158 2.11 3.94 14.99
N TYR A 159 1.36 2.82 14.83
CA TYR A 159 1.89 1.61 14.22
C TYR A 159 2.49 1.83 12.81
N ILE A 160 1.91 2.71 11.99
CA ILE A 160 2.44 3.02 10.64
C ILE A 160 3.80 3.71 10.75
N GLY A 161 3.93 4.72 11.62
CA GLY A 161 5.19 5.44 11.81
C GLY A 161 6.28 4.53 12.33
N LEU A 162 5.97 3.69 13.33
CA LEU A 162 6.92 2.72 13.88
C LEU A 162 7.33 1.66 12.86
N GLU A 163 6.41 1.17 12.03
CA GLU A 163 6.73 0.21 10.96
C GLU A 163 7.68 0.82 9.93
N MET A 164 7.36 2.01 9.41
CA MET A 164 8.20 2.67 8.41
C MET A 164 9.55 3.10 9.00
N GLY A 165 9.56 3.66 10.20
CA GLY A 165 10.80 3.98 10.91
C GLY A 165 11.69 2.74 11.09
N SER A 166 11.11 1.60 11.50
CA SER A 166 11.84 0.34 11.66
C SER A 166 12.43 -0.17 10.34
N VAL A 167 11.65 -0.16 9.26
CA VAL A 167 12.12 -0.56 7.92
C VAL A 167 13.36 0.24 7.53
N TRP A 168 13.25 1.55 7.54
CA TRP A 168 14.31 2.42 7.04
C TRP A 168 15.53 2.46 7.97
N SER A 169 15.32 2.40 9.29
CA SER A 169 16.42 2.28 10.25
C SER A 169 17.24 1.00 10.03
N ARG A 170 16.58 -0.16 9.84
CA ARG A 170 17.26 -1.43 9.54
C ARG A 170 18.04 -1.38 8.23
N LEU A 171 17.60 -0.60 7.27
CA LEU A 171 18.26 -0.42 5.98
C LEU A 171 19.38 0.62 6.03
N GLY A 172 19.52 1.39 7.11
CA GLY A 172 20.64 2.28 7.35
C GLY A 172 20.31 3.77 7.48
N SER A 173 19.02 4.15 7.50
CA SER A 173 18.62 5.54 7.79
C SER A 173 18.86 5.91 9.26
N GLU A 174 19.29 7.14 9.51
CA GLU A 174 19.17 7.79 10.81
C GLU A 174 17.70 8.23 10.99
N VAL A 175 16.96 7.57 11.89
CA VAL A 175 15.53 7.81 12.08
C VAL A 175 15.27 8.50 13.40
N THR A 176 14.48 9.59 13.37
CA THR A 176 14.03 10.35 14.54
C THR A 176 12.51 10.38 14.59
#